data_5a8200bf42447c533f36bc37328d087d
#
_entry.id   5a8200bf42447c533f36bc37328d087d
#
_cell.length_a   1.000
_cell.length_b   1.000
_cell.length_c   1.000
_cell.angle_alpha   90.00
_cell.angle_beta   90.00
_cell.angle_gamma   90.00
#
_symmetry.space_group_name_H-M   'P 1'
#
loop_
_entity.id
_entity.type
_entity.pdbx_description
1 polymer ?
#
loop_
_entity_poly.entity_id
_entity_poly.type
_entity_poly.pdbx_seq_one_letter_code
_entity_poly.pdbx_strand_id
1 'polypeptide(L)'
;MDFARVEDAKDKGGLRLALTMGVPGPWSQAAKYIFEFKNIPFLAVGQKGGQENPELFDWTGHRNAPVAVYEDERPRAGWHEIIMLAERLAPEPSLLPTGAHARVEMFGLITEVASEGGFAWLRRLRLIDIRYPVFFPAQSFDSLQGPKL
;
A
#
# COMPACT_ATOMS: atom_id res chain seq x y z
N MET A 1 11.60 0.97 -14.35
CA MET A 1 10.18 1.37 -14.39
C MET A 1 10.13 2.88 -14.43
N ASP A 2 9.48 3.44 -15.40
CA ASP A 2 9.27 4.88 -15.50
C ASP A 2 8.02 5.26 -14.72
N PHE A 3 8.10 6.36 -13.98
CA PHE A 3 7.00 6.86 -13.18
C PHE A 3 6.41 8.12 -13.82
N ALA A 4 5.10 8.14 -13.98
CA ALA A 4 4.36 9.34 -14.31
C ALA A 4 4.27 10.26 -13.09
N ARG A 5 4.17 11.57 -13.33
CA ARG A 5 3.79 12.54 -12.30
C ARG A 5 2.28 12.44 -12.05
N VAL A 6 1.86 12.86 -10.87
CA VAL A 6 0.44 12.84 -10.49
C VAL A 6 -0.43 13.64 -11.47
N GLU A 7 0.02 14.85 -11.84
CA GLU A 7 -0.71 15.73 -12.77
C GLU A 7 -0.92 15.11 -14.15
N ASP A 8 0.05 14.30 -14.60
CA ASP A 8 -0.01 13.63 -15.91
C ASP A 8 -0.87 12.34 -15.85
N ALA A 9 -1.11 11.80 -14.66
CA ALA A 9 -1.77 10.51 -14.46
C ALA A 9 -3.23 10.62 -14.00
N LYS A 10 -3.57 11.64 -13.21
CA LYS A 10 -4.88 11.74 -12.54
C LYS A 10 -6.08 11.68 -13.50
N ASP A 11 -5.94 12.26 -14.70
CA ASP A 11 -7.00 12.36 -15.70
C ASP A 11 -6.94 11.23 -16.76
N LYS A 12 -6.03 10.25 -16.58
CA LYS A 12 -5.94 9.10 -17.49
C LYS A 12 -6.87 7.98 -17.04
N GLY A 13 -7.43 7.28 -18.04
CA GLY A 13 -8.20 6.06 -17.80
C GLY A 13 -7.34 4.85 -17.45
N GLY A 14 -7.99 3.75 -17.09
CA GLY A 14 -7.34 2.52 -16.69
C GLY A 14 -6.85 2.53 -15.25
N LEU A 15 -5.97 1.60 -14.90
CA LEU A 15 -5.41 1.49 -13.57
C LEU A 15 -4.19 2.39 -13.42
N ARG A 16 -4.23 3.29 -12.44
CA ARG A 16 -3.09 4.08 -11.98
C ARG A 16 -2.68 3.55 -10.61
N LEU A 17 -1.40 3.24 -10.46
CA LEU A 17 -0.85 2.67 -9.23
C LEU A 17 0.27 3.55 -8.69
N ALA A 18 -0.01 4.26 -7.60
CA ALA A 18 1.01 5.03 -6.89
C ALA A 18 1.96 4.08 -6.15
N LEU A 19 3.26 4.23 -6.42
CA LEU A 19 4.32 3.39 -5.87
C LEU A 19 5.47 4.28 -5.38
N THR A 20 6.15 3.85 -4.32
CA THR A 20 7.31 4.58 -3.80
C THR A 20 8.48 4.53 -4.78
N MET A 21 9.01 5.70 -5.13
CA MET A 21 10.18 5.85 -6.00
C MET A 21 11.49 5.64 -5.25
N GLY A 22 12.52 5.26 -5.99
CA GLY A 22 13.92 5.23 -5.52
C GLY A 22 14.30 4.01 -4.71
N VAL A 23 13.47 3.61 -3.75
CA VAL A 23 13.73 2.42 -2.90
C VAL A 23 12.60 1.43 -3.09
N PRO A 24 12.88 0.14 -3.37
CA PRO A 24 11.84 -0.87 -3.49
C PRO A 24 11.21 -1.15 -2.13
N GLY A 25 10.20 -0.37 -1.77
CA GLY A 25 9.43 -0.60 -0.55
C GLY A 25 8.58 -1.87 -0.65
N PRO A 26 8.57 -2.75 0.37
CA PRO A 26 7.87 -4.04 0.29
C PRO A 26 6.38 -3.90 -0.02
N TRP A 27 5.72 -2.88 0.50
CA TRP A 27 4.30 -2.61 0.20
C TRP A 27 4.05 -2.25 -1.26
N SER A 28 4.84 -1.32 -1.82
CA SER A 28 4.76 -0.94 -3.23
C SER A 28 5.07 -2.12 -4.15
N GLN A 29 6.09 -2.92 -3.81
CA GLN A 29 6.43 -4.11 -4.60
C GLN A 29 5.33 -5.17 -4.55
N ALA A 30 4.75 -5.43 -3.38
CA ALA A 30 3.66 -6.40 -3.26
C ALA A 30 2.43 -5.98 -4.08
N ALA A 31 2.01 -4.71 -4.00
CA ALA A 31 0.90 -4.20 -4.82
C ALA A 31 1.19 -4.31 -6.32
N LYS A 32 2.40 -3.94 -6.75
CA LYS A 32 2.87 -4.10 -8.12
C LYS A 32 2.76 -5.56 -8.58
N TYR A 33 3.30 -6.50 -7.81
CA TYR A 33 3.27 -7.93 -8.16
C TYR A 33 1.87 -8.51 -8.22
N ILE A 34 0.92 -8.05 -7.42
CA ILE A 34 -0.48 -8.46 -7.52
C ILE A 34 -1.03 -8.18 -8.93
N PHE A 35 -0.85 -6.96 -9.43
CA PHE A 35 -1.36 -6.59 -10.75
C PHE A 35 -0.55 -7.23 -11.89
N GLU A 36 0.77 -7.34 -11.76
CA GLU A 36 1.63 -8.03 -12.73
C GLU A 36 1.28 -9.53 -12.82
N PHE A 37 1.09 -10.21 -11.69
CA PHE A 37 0.70 -11.63 -11.67
C PHE A 37 -0.64 -11.87 -12.38
N LYS A 38 -1.57 -10.96 -12.26
CA LYS A 38 -2.86 -11.01 -12.93
C LYS A 38 -2.84 -10.45 -14.37
N ASN A 39 -1.68 -10.06 -14.88
CA ASN A 39 -1.52 -9.43 -16.19
C ASN A 39 -2.40 -8.19 -16.37
N ILE A 40 -2.65 -7.43 -15.31
CA ILE A 40 -3.41 -6.19 -15.36
C ILE A 40 -2.42 -5.04 -15.63
N PRO A 41 -2.51 -4.36 -16.79
CA PRO A 41 -1.67 -3.22 -17.07
C PRO A 41 -2.01 -2.05 -16.15
N PHE A 42 -0.99 -1.29 -15.74
CA PHE A 42 -1.16 -0.10 -14.94
C PHE A 42 -0.16 0.99 -15.30
N LEU A 43 -0.55 2.24 -15.08
CA LEU A 43 0.34 3.39 -15.13
C LEU A 43 0.96 3.58 -13.73
N ALA A 44 2.27 3.41 -13.62
CA ALA A 44 2.98 3.67 -12.37
C ALA A 44 3.06 5.17 -12.10
N VAL A 45 2.62 5.60 -10.91
CA VAL A 45 2.66 7.00 -10.47
C VAL A 45 3.66 7.13 -9.34
N GLY A 46 4.54 8.13 -9.42
CA GLY A 46 5.62 8.30 -8.47
C GLY A 46 5.18 8.90 -7.13
N GLN A 47 5.49 8.20 -6.02
CA GLN A 47 5.36 8.70 -4.66
C GLN A 47 6.75 8.83 -4.03
N LYS A 48 7.05 9.96 -3.40
CA LYS A 48 8.31 10.20 -2.68
C LYS A 48 8.17 9.75 -1.23
N GLY A 49 8.89 8.69 -0.86
CA GLY A 49 8.86 8.16 0.51
C GLY A 49 9.29 9.20 1.55
N GLY A 50 8.51 9.34 2.62
CA GLY A 50 8.81 10.29 3.70
C GLY A 50 8.54 11.76 3.37
N GLN A 51 7.91 12.07 2.24
CA GLN A 51 7.53 13.42 1.83
C GLN A 51 6.02 13.63 1.97
N GLU A 52 5.59 14.89 1.96
CA GLU A 52 4.16 15.26 2.08
C GLU A 52 3.31 14.85 0.88
N ASN A 53 3.91 14.78 -0.31
CA ASN A 53 3.23 14.40 -1.56
C ASN A 53 1.88 15.12 -1.75
N PRO A 54 1.83 16.46 -1.76
CA PRO A 54 0.57 17.20 -1.77
C PRO A 54 -0.29 16.87 -2.99
N GLU A 55 0.29 16.74 -4.17
CA GLU A 55 -0.45 16.42 -5.40
C GLU A 55 -1.11 15.03 -5.32
N LEU A 56 -0.43 14.05 -4.73
CA LEU A 56 -0.98 12.72 -4.50
C LEU A 56 -2.11 12.77 -3.48
N PHE A 57 -1.93 13.55 -2.41
CA PHE A 57 -2.92 13.71 -1.37
C PHE A 57 -4.19 14.40 -1.90
N ASP A 58 -4.04 15.47 -2.67
CA ASP A 58 -5.17 16.19 -3.27
C ASP A 58 -5.98 15.30 -4.23
N TRP A 59 -5.30 14.39 -4.95
CA TRP A 59 -5.96 13.45 -5.86
C TRP A 59 -6.59 12.27 -5.14
N THR A 60 -5.91 11.68 -4.16
CA THR A 60 -6.29 10.37 -3.61
C THR A 60 -6.70 10.38 -2.14
N GLY A 61 -6.45 11.46 -1.41
CA GLY A 61 -6.58 11.51 0.05
C GLY A 61 -5.45 10.78 0.81
N HIS A 62 -4.44 10.25 0.09
CA HIS A 62 -3.33 9.50 0.67
C HIS A 62 -1.98 10.11 0.33
N ARG A 63 -1.07 10.18 1.32
CA ARG A 63 0.32 10.64 1.14
C ARG A 63 1.29 9.51 0.87
N ASN A 64 0.91 8.30 1.19
CA ASN A 64 1.73 7.09 1.12
C ASN A 64 1.35 6.20 -0.06
N ALA A 65 2.23 5.27 -0.39
CA ALA A 65 2.01 4.22 -1.38
C ALA A 65 2.02 2.83 -0.70
N PRO A 66 1.32 1.84 -1.26
CA PRO A 66 0.61 1.87 -2.54
C PRO A 66 -0.78 2.51 -2.47
N VAL A 67 -1.21 3.14 -3.57
CA VAL A 67 -2.60 3.55 -3.79
C VAL A 67 -2.98 3.19 -5.23
N ALA A 68 -4.08 2.46 -5.40
CA ALA A 68 -4.63 2.08 -6.69
C ALA A 68 -5.89 2.91 -7.00
N VAL A 69 -5.94 3.51 -8.19
CA VAL A 69 -7.12 4.20 -8.73
C VAL A 69 -7.45 3.59 -10.08
N TYR A 70 -8.67 3.08 -10.25
CA TYR A 70 -9.16 2.51 -11.49
C TYR A 70 -10.26 3.40 -12.06
N GLU A 71 -10.09 3.85 -13.30
CA GLU A 71 -10.96 4.83 -13.95
C GLU A 71 -11.24 6.02 -13.02
N ASP A 72 -12.48 6.42 -12.86
CA ASP A 72 -12.95 7.48 -11.97
C ASP A 72 -13.43 6.96 -10.60
N GLU A 73 -13.10 5.71 -10.26
CA GLU A 73 -13.46 5.12 -8.98
C GLU A 73 -12.64 5.69 -7.82
N ARG A 74 -13.17 5.53 -6.61
CA ARG A 74 -12.45 5.95 -5.40
C ARG A 74 -11.08 5.27 -5.27
N PRO A 75 -10.08 5.96 -4.71
CA PRO A 75 -8.77 5.39 -4.41
C PRO A 75 -8.87 4.21 -3.43
N ARG A 76 -7.95 3.25 -3.56
CA ARG A 76 -7.81 2.07 -2.71
C ARG A 76 -6.37 1.95 -2.21
N ALA A 77 -6.20 2.06 -0.91
CA ALA A 77 -4.88 1.97 -0.26
C ALA A 77 -4.74 0.72 0.63
N GLY A 78 -5.85 0.16 1.09
CA GLY A 78 -5.86 -1.04 1.92
C GLY A 78 -5.60 -2.32 1.12
N TRP A 79 -4.92 -3.30 1.74
CA TRP A 79 -4.61 -4.58 1.08
C TRP A 79 -5.83 -5.33 0.59
N HIS A 80 -6.91 -5.37 1.41
CA HIS A 80 -8.18 -5.98 1.02
C HIS A 80 -8.73 -5.34 -0.26
N GLU A 81 -8.70 -4.04 -0.32
CA GLU A 81 -9.25 -3.28 -1.44
C GLU A 81 -8.43 -3.46 -2.71
N ILE A 82 -7.09 -3.50 -2.59
CA ILE A 82 -6.18 -3.71 -3.73
C ILE A 82 -6.35 -5.13 -4.29
N ILE A 83 -6.38 -6.15 -3.42
CA ILE A 83 -6.60 -7.55 -3.82
C ILE A 83 -7.99 -7.70 -4.48
N MET A 84 -9.05 -7.17 -3.86
CA MET A 84 -10.40 -7.26 -4.40
C MET A 84 -10.57 -6.50 -5.71
N LEU A 85 -9.85 -5.38 -5.90
CA LEU A 85 -9.80 -4.70 -7.19
C LEU A 85 -9.15 -5.60 -8.26
N ALA A 86 -8.01 -6.20 -7.95
CA ALA A 86 -7.32 -7.08 -8.87
C ALA A 86 -8.16 -8.31 -9.25
N GLU A 87 -8.86 -8.93 -8.29
CA GLU A 87 -9.78 -10.05 -8.53
C GLU A 87 -10.96 -9.64 -9.43
N ARG A 88 -11.51 -8.45 -9.22
CA ARG A 88 -12.60 -7.93 -10.05
C ARG A 88 -12.17 -7.66 -11.48
N LEU A 89 -10.98 -7.10 -11.68
CA LEU A 89 -10.45 -6.74 -13.01
C LEU A 89 -10.00 -7.98 -13.81
N ALA A 90 -9.46 -8.97 -13.14
CA ALA A 90 -9.03 -10.24 -13.74
C ALA A 90 -9.30 -11.40 -12.76
N PRO A 91 -10.45 -12.07 -12.82
CA PRO A 91 -10.79 -13.13 -11.87
C PRO A 91 -9.79 -14.31 -11.87
N GLU A 92 -9.20 -14.61 -13.04
CA GLU A 92 -8.22 -15.68 -13.18
C GLU A 92 -6.81 -15.16 -13.50
N PRO A 93 -5.76 -15.79 -12.96
CA PRO A 93 -5.78 -16.80 -11.88
C PRO A 93 -6.19 -16.18 -10.55
N SER A 94 -7.07 -16.85 -9.77
CA SER A 94 -7.55 -16.29 -8.49
C SER A 94 -6.44 -16.23 -7.44
N LEU A 95 -6.38 -15.10 -6.73
CA LEU A 95 -5.56 -14.92 -5.52
C LEU A 95 -6.32 -15.34 -4.26
N LEU A 96 -7.65 -15.52 -4.37
CA LEU A 96 -8.50 -15.82 -3.23
C LEU A 96 -8.72 -17.32 -3.08
N PRO A 97 -8.59 -17.88 -1.87
CA PRO A 97 -9.02 -19.25 -1.60
C PRO A 97 -10.51 -19.43 -1.88
N THR A 98 -10.90 -20.62 -2.31
CA THR A 98 -12.31 -20.94 -2.62
C THR A 98 -13.20 -21.01 -1.37
N GLY A 99 -12.64 -21.44 -0.22
CA GLY A 99 -13.36 -21.57 1.04
C GLY A 99 -13.48 -20.25 1.82
N ALA A 100 -14.65 -19.96 2.39
CA ALA A 100 -14.87 -18.76 3.19
C ALA A 100 -13.93 -18.70 4.41
N HIS A 101 -13.73 -19.83 5.11
CA HIS A 101 -12.82 -19.92 6.25
C HIS A 101 -11.38 -19.57 5.87
N ALA A 102 -10.85 -20.16 4.79
CA ALA A 102 -9.51 -19.86 4.30
C ALA A 102 -9.35 -18.40 3.85
N ARG A 103 -10.41 -17.75 3.34
CA ARG A 103 -10.37 -16.30 3.04
C ARG A 103 -10.27 -15.45 4.29
N VAL A 104 -11.01 -15.81 5.34
CA VAL A 104 -10.92 -15.12 6.64
C VAL A 104 -9.51 -15.24 7.21
N GLU A 105 -8.94 -16.43 7.19
CA GLU A 105 -7.55 -16.66 7.63
C GLU A 105 -6.56 -15.86 6.81
N MET A 106 -6.67 -15.89 5.48
CA MET A 106 -5.79 -15.14 4.57
C MET A 106 -5.84 -13.64 4.86
N PHE A 107 -7.03 -13.04 4.95
CA PHE A 107 -7.16 -11.62 5.22
C PHE A 107 -6.76 -11.25 6.64
N GLY A 108 -6.99 -12.12 7.61
CA GLY A 108 -6.49 -11.98 8.96
C GLY A 108 -4.95 -11.93 8.99
N LEU A 109 -4.28 -12.87 8.35
CA LEU A 109 -2.82 -12.91 8.24
C LEU A 109 -2.26 -11.68 7.50
N ILE A 110 -2.89 -11.25 6.42
CA ILE A 110 -2.48 -10.04 5.69
C ILE A 110 -2.57 -8.82 6.60
N THR A 111 -3.63 -8.71 7.40
CA THR A 111 -3.82 -7.60 8.34
C THR A 111 -2.73 -7.62 9.42
N GLU A 112 -2.52 -8.75 10.07
CA GLU A 112 -1.51 -8.90 11.13
C GLU A 112 -0.07 -8.67 10.63
N VAL A 113 0.21 -9.03 9.38
CA VAL A 113 1.57 -8.89 8.82
C VAL A 113 1.81 -7.53 8.18
N ALA A 114 0.90 -7.08 7.31
CA ALA A 114 1.20 -6.00 6.36
C ALA A 114 0.42 -4.70 6.58
N SER A 115 -0.64 -4.70 7.38
CA SER A 115 -1.41 -3.48 7.64
C SER A 115 -0.69 -2.55 8.62
N GLU A 116 -1.15 -1.32 8.70
CA GLU A 116 -0.69 -0.37 9.72
C GLU A 116 -0.95 -0.94 11.12
N GLY A 117 0.06 -0.89 11.99
CA GLY A 117 0.03 -1.58 13.28
C GLY A 117 0.42 -3.06 13.23
N GLY A 118 0.49 -3.67 12.05
CA GLY A 118 0.92 -5.06 11.88
C GLY A 118 2.44 -5.25 12.03
N PHE A 119 2.86 -6.52 12.07
CA PHE A 119 4.25 -6.90 12.34
C PHE A 119 5.28 -6.20 11.44
N ALA A 120 5.06 -6.19 10.12
CA ALA A 120 6.02 -5.60 9.18
C ALA A 120 6.08 -4.07 9.34
N TRP A 121 4.95 -3.43 9.63
CA TRP A 121 4.88 -2.00 9.89
C TRP A 121 5.65 -1.62 11.17
N LEU A 122 5.39 -2.28 12.29
CA LEU A 122 6.07 -2.05 13.56
C LEU A 122 7.58 -2.31 13.45
N ARG A 123 7.96 -3.39 12.76
CA ARG A 123 9.37 -3.67 12.46
C ARG A 123 10.02 -2.54 11.66
N ARG A 124 9.33 -2.02 10.64
CA ARG A 124 9.83 -0.88 9.84
C ARG A 124 10.01 0.36 10.70
N LEU A 125 9.02 0.72 11.51
CA LEU A 125 9.12 1.86 12.42
C LEU A 125 10.30 1.71 13.36
N ARG A 126 10.50 0.52 13.94
CA ARG A 126 11.65 0.24 14.80
C ARG A 126 12.99 0.39 14.09
N LEU A 127 13.09 -0.05 12.84
CA LEU A 127 14.33 0.10 12.05
C LEU A 127 14.61 1.57 11.69
N ILE A 128 13.56 2.36 11.43
CA ILE A 128 13.70 3.79 11.17
C ILE A 128 14.13 4.50 12.46
N ASP A 129 13.51 4.20 13.60
CA ASP A 129 13.84 4.78 14.90
C ASP A 129 15.30 4.53 15.29
N ILE A 130 15.78 3.30 15.13
CA ILE A 130 17.18 2.94 15.39
C ILE A 130 18.16 3.70 14.46
N ARG A 131 17.79 3.87 13.19
CA ARG A 131 18.64 4.47 12.16
C ARG A 131 18.60 5.99 12.14
N TYR A 132 17.47 6.55 12.57
CA TYR A 132 17.17 7.97 12.57
C TYR A 132 16.46 8.39 13.85
N PRO A 133 17.13 8.35 15.01
CA PRO A 133 16.49 8.60 16.33
C PRO A 133 15.88 9.99 16.50
N VAL A 134 16.20 10.94 15.60
CA VAL A 134 15.62 12.30 15.60
C VAL A 134 14.18 12.36 15.14
N PHE A 135 13.70 11.36 14.37
CA PHE A 135 12.34 11.34 13.81
C PHE A 135 11.29 10.81 14.80
N PHE A 136 11.69 10.01 15.77
CA PHE A 136 10.81 9.42 16.78
C PHE A 136 11.50 9.50 18.15
N PRO A 137 11.32 10.59 18.91
CA PRO A 137 11.85 10.64 20.27
C PRO A 137 11.25 9.50 21.09
N ALA A 138 12.08 8.85 21.91
CA ALA A 138 11.79 7.63 22.67
C ALA A 138 10.46 7.65 23.46
N GLN A 139 9.93 8.82 23.78
CA GLN A 139 8.67 8.99 24.49
C GLN A 139 7.41 8.62 23.67
N SER A 140 7.51 8.53 22.34
CA SER A 140 6.35 8.17 21.50
C SER A 140 6.09 6.68 21.43
N PHE A 141 7.06 5.82 21.80
CA PHE A 141 6.91 4.36 21.79
C PHE A 141 6.26 3.80 23.05
N ASP A 142 6.50 4.45 24.20
CA ASP A 142 5.90 4.02 25.48
C ASP A 142 4.39 4.30 25.55
N SER A 143 3.91 5.30 24.79
CA SER A 143 2.48 5.62 24.71
C SER A 143 1.66 4.62 23.87
N LEU A 144 2.32 3.79 23.07
CA LEU A 144 1.68 2.72 22.27
C LEU A 144 1.59 1.39 23.01
N GLN A 145 2.28 1.25 24.16
CA GLN A 145 2.08 0.13 25.04
C GLN A 145 0.84 0.44 25.90
N GLY A 146 -0.28 -0.20 25.53
CA GLY A 146 -1.48 -0.17 26.37
C GLY A 146 -1.18 -0.59 27.80
N PRO A 147 -2.10 -0.37 28.74
CA PRO A 147 -1.89 -0.67 30.15
C PRO A 147 -1.42 -2.13 30.30
N LYS A 148 -0.31 -2.29 31.01
CA LYS A 148 0.19 -3.64 31.38
C LYS A 148 -0.92 -4.32 32.18
N LEU A 149 -1.44 -5.42 31.62
CA LEU A 149 -2.34 -6.34 32.31
C LEU A 149 -1.66 -6.95 33.52
#